data_e06826fbbb5dce96e7c265ea6d39515d
#
_entry.id   e06826fbbb5dce96e7c265ea6d39515d
#
_cell.length_a   1.000
_cell.length_b   1.000
_cell.length_c   1.000
_cell.angle_alpha   90.00
_cell.angle_beta   90.00
_cell.angle_gamma   90.00
#
_symmetry.space_group_name_H-M   'P 1'
#
loop_
_entity.id
_entity.type
_entity.pdbx_description
1 polymer ?
#
loop_
_entity_poly.entity_id
_entity_poly.type
_entity_poly.pdbx_seq_one_letter_code
_entity_poly.pdbx_strand_id
1 'polypeptide(L)'
;MLTNVKKFFGYENKENRNISEYIPPMSLNYGGIYASFGAMNLSAAYRSIELISDGIAMLPIQIKRINSKGKNNYLFNHYLNLLFDNDSKQMSKYLLIKQLIQSVLVRGNGFAYIERAKDGTPINLQFVDSSDVVINYDKYNGTLNYTCSHISPVPIQPSNMIHLRKNSYDGFNGISVLTFAKRSLDLASNVENSASDFYGKGGNVSGILKVNSNLNKEQREQILRNWNESFTNSNTSIAVLQGNMEFQKLSLNAEETQMLQTRQYNVADIARFFGISPILLGQKDGNSYTTLEMVQSDFLIHTLMPYISMIEEEFKLKLNQEKNIKIEFDVNYLLKTTKQTEASYYSTLVSSGIMTVNEVRKELGLSELEGGDKLTMAFTDVSQNTIADAAKTVNEDNSDNEKN
;
A
#
# COMPACT_ATOMS: atom_id res chain seq x y z
N MET A 1 -6.64 9.51 49.96
CA MET A 1 -5.17 9.48 49.75
C MET A 1 -4.75 8.86 48.41
N LEU A 2 -5.53 7.96 47.84
CA LEU A 2 -5.24 7.33 46.52
C LEU A 2 -5.52 8.23 45.29
N THR A 3 -6.31 9.29 45.45
CA THR A 3 -6.70 10.21 44.34
C THR A 3 -5.58 11.19 43.97
N ASN A 4 -4.68 11.51 44.88
CA ASN A 4 -3.59 12.47 44.65
C ASN A 4 -2.35 11.85 43.99
N VAL A 5 -2.18 10.53 44.08
CA VAL A 5 -1.06 9.82 43.42
C VAL A 5 -1.31 9.65 41.93
N LYS A 6 -2.56 9.52 41.50
CA LYS A 6 -2.93 9.42 40.07
C LYS A 6 -2.70 10.74 39.30
N LYS A 7 -2.80 11.89 39.97
CA LYS A 7 -2.54 13.21 39.36
C LYS A 7 -1.06 13.47 39.11
N PHE A 8 -0.18 12.87 39.92
CA PHE A 8 1.27 13.04 39.77
C PHE A 8 1.86 12.26 38.59
N PHE A 9 1.19 11.19 38.15
CA PHE A 9 1.59 10.36 36.99
C PHE A 9 0.85 10.69 35.70
N GLY A 10 0.14 11.83 35.62
CA GLY A 10 -0.51 12.27 34.37
C GLY A 10 -1.72 11.46 33.94
N TYR A 11 -2.32 10.66 34.85
CA TYR A 11 -3.60 9.97 34.58
C TYR A 11 -4.77 10.92 34.82
N GLU A 12 -5.12 11.71 33.80
CA GLU A 12 -6.42 12.38 33.77
C GLU A 12 -7.51 11.38 33.33
N ASN A 13 -8.64 11.37 34.04
CA ASN A 13 -9.81 10.57 33.71
C ASN A 13 -10.25 10.84 32.26
N LYS A 14 -10.25 9.83 31.44
CA LYS A 14 -10.86 9.85 30.12
C LYS A 14 -12.40 9.84 30.27
N GLU A 15 -13.03 10.97 30.48
CA GLU A 15 -14.46 11.12 30.25
C GLU A 15 -14.68 11.47 28.77
N ASN A 16 -15.46 10.64 28.11
CA ASN A 16 -16.13 10.83 26.80
C ASN A 16 -15.46 11.79 25.82
N ARG A 17 -14.44 11.31 25.12
CA ARG A 17 -13.96 11.98 23.90
C ARG A 17 -14.78 11.48 22.70
N ASN A 18 -15.42 12.41 22.02
CA ASN A 18 -16.03 12.16 20.72
C ASN A 18 -15.00 11.52 19.76
N ILE A 19 -15.41 10.51 19.01
CA ILE A 19 -14.57 9.77 18.07
C ILE A 19 -13.89 10.70 17.04
N SER A 20 -14.45 11.88 16.79
CA SER A 20 -13.89 12.90 15.89
C SER A 20 -12.64 13.60 16.42
N GLU A 21 -12.32 13.49 17.72
CA GLU A 21 -11.16 14.15 18.34
C GLU A 21 -10.07 13.17 18.79
N TYR A 22 -10.23 11.86 18.55
CA TYR A 22 -9.20 10.90 18.91
C TYR A 22 -8.02 10.94 17.91
N ILE A 23 -7.16 11.92 18.10
CA ILE A 23 -5.81 11.91 17.56
C ILE A 23 -4.94 11.19 18.61
N PRO A 24 -4.46 9.96 18.33
CA PRO A 24 -3.62 9.26 19.30
C PRO A 24 -2.36 10.08 19.60
N PRO A 25 -1.94 10.17 20.86
CA PRO A 25 -0.70 10.86 21.20
C PRO A 25 0.47 10.16 20.52
N MET A 26 1.16 10.89 19.69
CA MET A 26 2.27 10.39 18.91
C MET A 26 3.55 10.43 19.72
N SER A 27 4.19 9.28 19.92
CA SER A 27 5.49 9.21 20.58
C SER A 27 6.60 9.86 19.75
N LEU A 28 7.29 10.79 20.36
CA LEU A 28 8.29 11.71 19.76
C LEU A 28 9.69 11.07 19.62
N ASN A 29 9.83 9.85 19.22
CA ASN A 29 11.15 9.28 19.00
C ASN A 29 11.47 9.23 17.51
N TYR A 30 12.37 10.09 17.10
CA TYR A 30 12.81 10.44 15.75
C TYR A 30 11.87 11.36 14.97
N GLY A 31 12.09 12.64 15.14
CA GLY A 31 11.92 13.80 14.20
C GLY A 31 10.95 13.73 13.03
N GLY A 32 9.82 13.03 13.13
CA GLY A 32 9.04 12.76 11.96
C GLY A 32 7.52 12.77 12.07
N ILE A 33 6.99 13.14 13.21
CA ILE A 33 5.57 12.92 13.52
C ILE A 33 4.62 13.96 12.94
N TYR A 34 5.09 15.12 12.62
CA TYR A 34 4.27 16.14 11.95
C TYR A 34 3.73 15.70 10.59
N ALA A 35 4.44 14.76 9.95
CA ALA A 35 4.05 14.30 8.63
C ALA A 35 2.86 13.34 8.65
N SER A 36 2.65 12.53 9.70
CA SER A 36 1.77 11.37 9.54
C SER A 36 0.29 11.73 9.37
N PHE A 37 -0.28 12.61 10.18
CA PHE A 37 -1.69 12.98 10.02
C PHE A 37 -1.88 14.11 9.01
N GLY A 38 -0.99 15.11 8.97
CA GLY A 38 -1.02 16.14 7.94
C GLY A 38 -0.82 15.58 6.53
N ALA A 39 0.04 14.56 6.38
CA ALA A 39 0.24 13.86 5.12
C ALA A 39 -1.00 13.06 4.67
N MET A 40 -1.76 12.48 5.60
CA MET A 40 -2.99 11.74 5.29
C MET A 40 -4.12 12.66 4.77
N ASN A 41 -4.03 13.97 4.97
CA ASN A 41 -4.95 14.93 4.37
C ASN A 41 -4.66 15.16 2.88
N LEU A 42 -3.46 14.82 2.42
CA LEU A 42 -3.10 14.89 1.00
C LEU A 42 -3.60 13.65 0.28
N SER A 43 -4.48 13.82 -0.70
CA SER A 43 -5.13 12.72 -1.44
C SER A 43 -4.13 11.74 -2.05
N ALA A 44 -3.00 12.24 -2.58
CA ALA A 44 -1.95 11.42 -3.16
C ALA A 44 -1.25 10.53 -2.13
N ALA A 45 -0.94 11.06 -0.95
CA ALA A 45 -0.30 10.29 0.12
C ALA A 45 -1.26 9.25 0.71
N TYR A 46 -2.50 9.66 1.02
CA TYR A 46 -3.56 8.77 1.49
C TYR A 46 -3.77 7.60 0.52
N ARG A 47 -4.00 7.91 -0.78
CA ARG A 47 -4.23 6.89 -1.79
C ARG A 47 -3.02 5.96 -1.98
N SER A 48 -1.80 6.47 -1.86
CA SER A 48 -0.58 5.66 -1.94
C SER A 48 -0.51 4.64 -0.80
N ILE A 49 -0.80 5.07 0.42
CA ILE A 49 -0.82 4.20 1.61
C ILE A 49 -1.92 3.13 1.47
N GLU A 50 -3.13 3.53 1.04
CA GLU A 50 -4.24 2.61 0.82
C GLU A 50 -3.91 1.58 -0.28
N LEU A 51 -3.38 2.00 -1.43
CA LEU A 51 -3.02 1.10 -2.53
C LEU A 51 -2.02 0.02 -2.11
N ILE A 52 -0.98 0.38 -1.36
CA ILE A 52 0.02 -0.58 -0.89
C ILE A 52 -0.59 -1.52 0.15
N SER A 53 -1.26 -0.96 1.16
CA SER A 53 -1.77 -1.75 2.28
C SER A 53 -2.91 -2.68 1.86
N ASP A 54 -3.84 -2.20 1.01
CA ASP A 54 -4.93 -3.02 0.49
C ASP A 54 -4.41 -4.06 -0.51
N GLY A 55 -3.46 -3.67 -1.39
CA GLY A 55 -2.86 -4.57 -2.36
C GLY A 55 -2.22 -5.81 -1.72
N ILE A 56 -1.60 -5.65 -0.54
CA ILE A 56 -1.01 -6.76 0.21
C ILE A 56 -2.07 -7.50 1.05
N ALA A 57 -2.95 -6.76 1.72
CA ALA A 57 -3.93 -7.34 2.64
C ALA A 57 -4.96 -8.24 1.95
N MET A 58 -5.28 -7.97 0.66
CA MET A 58 -6.21 -8.78 -0.12
C MET A 58 -5.63 -10.11 -0.61
N LEU A 59 -4.29 -10.29 -0.54
CA LEU A 59 -3.66 -11.51 -1.01
C LEU A 59 -4.02 -12.71 -0.13
N PRO A 60 -4.36 -13.86 -0.73
CA PRO A 60 -4.49 -15.10 0.01
C PRO A 60 -3.13 -15.53 0.57
N ILE A 61 -3.10 -15.99 1.83
CA ILE A 61 -1.93 -16.60 2.43
C ILE A 61 -2.03 -18.10 2.21
N GLN A 62 -0.98 -18.70 1.67
CA GLN A 62 -0.87 -20.11 1.36
C GLN A 62 0.21 -20.75 2.21
N ILE A 63 -0.09 -21.91 2.78
CA ILE A 63 0.85 -22.70 3.57
C ILE A 63 1.23 -23.92 2.75
N LYS A 64 2.53 -24.03 2.44
CA LYS A 64 3.08 -25.07 1.56
C LYS A 64 4.11 -25.89 2.29
N ARG A 65 4.10 -27.21 2.11
CA ARG A 65 5.19 -28.10 2.53
C ARG A 65 6.10 -28.40 1.36
N ILE A 66 7.40 -28.13 1.53
CA ILE A 66 8.42 -28.46 0.53
C ILE A 66 8.87 -29.88 0.78
N ASN A 67 8.60 -30.78 -0.14
CA ASN A 67 9.12 -32.14 -0.11
C ASN A 67 10.58 -32.18 -0.55
N SER A 68 11.31 -33.25 -0.18
CA SER A 68 12.72 -33.49 -0.55
C SER A 68 12.96 -33.49 -2.07
N LYS A 69 11.90 -33.69 -2.88
CA LYS A 69 11.93 -33.61 -4.34
C LYS A 69 11.60 -32.22 -4.91
N GLY A 70 11.51 -31.18 -4.07
CA GLY A 70 11.19 -29.81 -4.48
C GLY A 70 9.72 -29.56 -4.87
N LYS A 71 8.82 -30.57 -4.71
CA LYS A 71 7.41 -30.40 -5.01
C LYS A 71 6.69 -29.72 -3.84
N ASN A 72 5.98 -28.63 -4.12
CA ASN A 72 5.18 -27.94 -3.12
C ASN A 72 3.81 -28.60 -2.97
N ASN A 73 3.46 -28.99 -1.74
CA ASN A 73 2.15 -29.48 -1.40
C ASN A 73 1.43 -28.45 -0.52
N TYR A 74 0.24 -28.03 -0.90
CA TYR A 74 -0.61 -27.17 -0.10
C TYR A 74 -1.13 -27.91 1.14
N LEU A 75 -1.05 -27.26 2.30
CA LEU A 75 -1.55 -27.78 3.57
C LEU A 75 -2.83 -27.03 3.95
N PHE A 76 -3.99 -27.67 3.77
CA PHE A 76 -5.28 -27.04 4.11
C PHE A 76 -5.63 -27.16 5.60
N ASN A 77 -5.19 -28.22 6.28
CA ASN A 77 -5.52 -28.50 7.69
C ASN A 77 -4.33 -28.30 8.63
N HIS A 78 -3.61 -27.22 8.48
CA HIS A 78 -2.47 -26.90 9.32
C HIS A 78 -2.84 -25.82 10.36
N TYR A 79 -2.22 -25.83 11.55
CA TYR A 79 -2.51 -24.85 12.61
C TYR A 79 -2.30 -23.39 12.15
N LEU A 80 -1.37 -23.16 11.22
CA LEU A 80 -1.15 -21.84 10.63
C LEU A 80 -2.34 -21.37 9.79
N ASN A 81 -3.08 -22.26 9.11
CA ASN A 81 -4.31 -21.87 8.43
C ASN A 81 -5.35 -21.41 9.45
N LEU A 82 -5.49 -22.15 10.55
CA LEU A 82 -6.39 -21.75 11.63
C LEU A 82 -5.99 -20.42 12.26
N LEU A 83 -4.69 -20.11 12.32
CA LEU A 83 -4.19 -18.84 12.82
C LEU A 83 -4.62 -17.65 11.94
N PHE A 84 -4.60 -17.86 10.60
CA PHE A 84 -4.96 -16.81 9.63
C PHE A 84 -6.44 -16.81 9.29
N ASP A 85 -7.14 -17.95 9.35
CA ASP A 85 -8.56 -18.09 9.04
C ASP A 85 -9.46 -17.86 10.26
N ASN A 86 -8.90 -18.12 11.46
CA ASN A 86 -9.60 -17.77 12.68
C ASN A 86 -9.67 -16.23 12.71
N ASP A 87 -10.85 -15.74 12.45
CA ASP A 87 -11.20 -14.38 12.82
C ASP A 87 -10.82 -14.27 14.31
N SER A 88 -9.61 -13.78 14.56
CA SER A 88 -9.24 -13.45 15.92
C SER A 88 -10.40 -12.61 16.42
N LYS A 89 -10.95 -12.92 17.56
CA LYS A 89 -12.22 -12.39 18.10
C LYS A 89 -12.38 -10.88 17.99
N GLN A 90 -11.39 -10.16 17.50
CA GLN A 90 -11.33 -8.71 17.41
C GLN A 90 -11.00 -8.18 16.00
N MET A 91 -10.30 -8.94 15.13
CA MET A 91 -9.79 -8.39 13.87
C MET A 91 -9.64 -9.46 12.78
N SER A 92 -10.12 -9.18 11.57
CA SER A 92 -9.93 -10.08 10.44
C SER A 92 -8.47 -10.06 9.95
N LYS A 93 -8.03 -11.14 9.28
CA LYS A 93 -6.71 -11.24 8.64
C LYS A 93 -6.41 -10.03 7.74
N TYR A 94 -7.39 -9.66 6.91
CA TYR A 94 -7.27 -8.50 6.03
C TYR A 94 -6.94 -7.23 6.80
N LEU A 95 -7.69 -6.95 7.87
CA LEU A 95 -7.49 -5.75 8.66
C LEU A 95 -6.15 -5.78 9.43
N LEU A 96 -5.74 -6.94 9.93
CA LEU A 96 -4.45 -7.12 10.61
C LEU A 96 -3.28 -6.78 9.66
N ILE A 97 -3.25 -7.38 8.47
CA ILE A 97 -2.18 -7.14 7.49
C ILE A 97 -2.23 -5.69 7.00
N LYS A 98 -3.42 -5.15 6.73
CA LYS A 98 -3.58 -3.75 6.34
C LYS A 98 -2.99 -2.80 7.39
N GLN A 99 -3.35 -2.96 8.67
CA GLN A 99 -2.85 -2.10 9.75
C GLN A 99 -1.35 -2.24 9.96
N LEU A 100 -0.80 -3.45 9.85
CA LEU A 100 0.64 -3.68 9.94
C LEU A 100 1.38 -2.88 8.86
N ILE A 101 0.94 -2.96 7.61
CA ILE A 101 1.56 -2.25 6.50
C ILE A 101 1.35 -0.74 6.60
N GLN A 102 0.15 -0.28 6.96
CA GLN A 102 -0.09 1.14 7.23
C GLN A 102 0.83 1.67 8.32
N SER A 103 1.02 0.92 9.41
CA SER A 103 1.94 1.29 10.49
C SER A 103 3.39 1.39 10.01
N VAL A 104 3.85 0.46 9.16
CA VAL A 104 5.18 0.52 8.53
C VAL A 104 5.32 1.75 7.65
N LEU A 105 4.32 2.05 6.81
CA LEU A 105 4.36 3.19 5.89
C LEU A 105 4.33 4.53 6.64
N VAL A 106 3.46 4.64 7.65
CA VAL A 106 3.22 5.90 8.38
C VAL A 106 4.23 6.13 9.49
N ARG A 107 4.64 5.08 10.20
CA ARG A 107 5.48 5.16 11.39
C ARG A 107 6.84 4.50 11.27
N GLY A 108 7.06 3.73 10.19
CA GLY A 108 8.30 2.98 9.94
C GLY A 108 8.30 1.57 10.54
N ASN A 109 7.49 1.31 11.56
CA ASN A 109 7.43 0.05 12.27
C ASN A 109 5.99 -0.47 12.32
N GLY A 110 5.81 -1.78 12.16
CA GLY A 110 4.53 -2.47 12.36
C GLY A 110 4.72 -3.62 13.34
N PHE A 111 3.85 -3.71 14.36
CA PHE A 111 3.97 -4.70 15.41
C PHE A 111 2.72 -5.57 15.53
N ALA A 112 2.93 -6.88 15.70
CA ALA A 112 1.88 -7.77 16.14
C ALA A 112 2.41 -8.71 17.24
N TYR A 113 1.67 -8.80 18.34
CA TYR A 113 1.97 -9.73 19.42
C TYR A 113 1.48 -11.13 19.06
N ILE A 114 2.33 -12.14 19.31
CA ILE A 114 2.02 -13.54 19.08
C ILE A 114 1.59 -14.15 20.41
N GLU A 115 0.32 -14.45 20.54
CA GLU A 115 -0.18 -15.23 21.66
C GLU A 115 0.06 -16.71 21.38
N ARG A 116 0.66 -17.41 22.36
CA ARG A 116 1.00 -18.84 22.22
C ARG A 116 0.29 -19.67 23.25
N ALA A 117 -0.04 -20.90 22.87
CA ALA A 117 -0.47 -21.93 23.77
C ALA A 117 0.69 -22.41 24.70
N LYS A 118 0.38 -23.23 25.68
CA LYS A 118 1.39 -23.75 26.64
C LYS A 118 2.49 -24.60 25.98
N ASP A 119 2.20 -25.18 24.83
CA ASP A 119 3.13 -25.97 24.01
C ASP A 119 3.98 -25.10 23.06
N GLY A 120 3.80 -23.76 23.07
CA GLY A 120 4.48 -22.82 22.23
C GLY A 120 3.85 -22.57 20.88
N THR A 121 2.76 -23.27 20.53
CA THR A 121 2.06 -23.10 19.25
C THR A 121 1.40 -21.72 19.18
N PRO A 122 1.57 -20.93 18.10
CA PRO A 122 0.87 -19.69 17.91
C PRO A 122 -0.64 -19.92 17.77
N ILE A 123 -1.45 -19.20 18.56
CA ILE A 123 -2.91 -19.31 18.58
C ILE A 123 -3.62 -18.04 18.15
N ASN A 124 -2.95 -16.88 18.27
CA ASN A 124 -3.52 -15.61 17.89
C ASN A 124 -2.44 -14.59 17.53
N LEU A 125 -2.78 -13.65 16.64
CA LEU A 125 -1.98 -12.49 16.27
C LEU A 125 -2.76 -11.23 16.62
N GLN A 126 -2.22 -10.40 17.50
CA GLN A 126 -2.82 -9.16 17.93
C GLN A 126 -2.02 -7.98 17.41
N PHE A 127 -2.64 -7.10 16.63
CA PHE A 127 -2.01 -5.83 16.21
C PHE A 127 -1.70 -4.98 17.43
N VAL A 128 -0.50 -4.38 17.43
CA VAL A 128 -0.05 -3.45 18.47
C VAL A 128 0.35 -2.14 17.81
N ASP A 129 -0.20 -1.04 18.29
CA ASP A 129 0.14 0.27 17.77
C ASP A 129 1.64 0.58 18.04
N SER A 130 2.35 1.06 17.03
CA SER A 130 3.78 1.38 17.16
C SER A 130 4.06 2.47 18.18
N SER A 131 3.07 3.29 18.56
CA SER A 131 3.23 4.27 19.63
C SER A 131 3.29 3.66 21.03
N ASP A 132 2.76 2.46 21.20
CA ASP A 132 2.68 1.77 22.48
C ASP A 132 3.85 0.82 22.70
N VAL A 133 4.71 0.64 21.70
CA VAL A 133 5.86 -0.26 21.74
C VAL A 133 7.16 0.50 21.90
N VAL A 134 7.91 0.17 22.92
CA VAL A 134 9.30 0.62 23.11
C VAL A 134 10.25 -0.51 22.74
N ILE A 135 11.15 -0.23 21.80
CA ILE A 135 12.20 -1.16 21.38
C ILE A 135 13.40 -0.97 22.29
N ASN A 136 13.77 -2.01 23.02
CA ASN A 136 14.92 -2.00 23.91
C ASN A 136 16.02 -2.91 23.36
N TYR A 137 17.15 -2.32 23.00
CA TYR A 137 18.32 -3.06 22.55
C TYR A 137 19.44 -2.92 23.59
N ASP A 138 19.80 -4.05 24.20
CA ASP A 138 20.95 -4.13 25.09
C ASP A 138 22.22 -4.38 24.26
N LYS A 139 23.05 -3.34 24.14
CA LYS A 139 24.31 -3.40 23.39
C LYS A 139 25.34 -4.36 24.00
N TYR A 140 25.28 -4.62 25.32
CA TYR A 140 26.24 -5.49 26.00
C TYR A 140 25.95 -6.96 25.76
N ASN A 141 24.68 -7.33 25.77
CA ASN A 141 24.24 -8.71 25.60
C ASN A 141 23.76 -9.03 24.18
N GLY A 142 23.64 -8.03 23.32
CA GLY A 142 23.10 -8.17 21.98
C GLY A 142 21.62 -8.58 21.95
N THR A 143 20.89 -8.34 23.05
CA THR A 143 19.51 -8.79 23.18
C THR A 143 18.52 -7.69 22.85
N LEU A 144 17.52 -8.05 22.04
CA LEU A 144 16.41 -7.18 21.66
C LEU A 144 15.18 -7.59 22.48
N ASN A 145 14.50 -6.63 23.07
CA ASN A 145 13.24 -6.85 23.78
C ASN A 145 12.27 -5.72 23.49
N TYR A 146 10.97 -5.97 23.64
CA TYR A 146 9.92 -5.00 23.44
C TYR A 146 9.18 -4.77 24.75
N THR A 147 8.84 -3.53 25.03
CA THR A 147 8.00 -3.18 26.18
C THR A 147 6.70 -2.57 25.65
N CYS A 148 5.58 -3.17 26.01
CA CYS A 148 4.25 -2.71 25.72
C CYS A 148 3.34 -3.00 26.92
N SER A 149 3.04 -1.97 27.70
CA SER A 149 2.30 -2.08 28.96
C SER A 149 0.85 -2.55 28.80
N HIS A 150 0.26 -2.38 27.61
CA HIS A 150 -1.09 -2.86 27.31
C HIS A 150 -1.17 -4.35 27.05
N ILE A 151 -0.05 -4.97 26.63
CA ILE A 151 0.03 -6.39 26.29
C ILE A 151 0.61 -7.19 27.44
N SER A 152 1.73 -6.72 27.99
CA SER A 152 2.45 -7.48 29.03
C SER A 152 3.12 -6.54 30.03
N PRO A 153 3.05 -6.85 31.33
CA PRO A 153 3.78 -6.11 32.35
C PRO A 153 5.29 -6.39 32.33
N VAL A 154 5.72 -7.44 31.64
CA VAL A 154 7.14 -7.83 31.48
C VAL A 154 7.58 -7.63 30.04
N PRO A 155 8.89 -7.42 29.81
CA PRO A 155 9.42 -7.29 28.45
C PRO A 155 9.07 -8.49 27.57
N ILE A 156 8.59 -8.19 26.37
CA ILE A 156 8.19 -9.20 25.38
C ILE A 156 9.43 -9.63 24.60
N GLN A 157 9.64 -10.93 24.53
CA GLN A 157 10.73 -11.56 23.77
C GLN A 157 10.52 -11.37 22.27
N PRO A 158 11.60 -11.25 21.45
CA PRO A 158 11.50 -11.14 20.00
C PRO A 158 10.74 -12.29 19.33
N SER A 159 10.78 -13.48 19.90
CA SER A 159 10.03 -14.66 19.42
C SER A 159 8.50 -14.49 19.49
N ASN A 160 8.01 -13.60 20.36
CA ASN A 160 6.59 -13.35 20.60
C ASN A 160 6.11 -12.00 20.00
N MET A 161 6.96 -11.33 19.21
CA MET A 161 6.61 -10.07 18.56
C MET A 161 6.98 -10.13 17.08
N ILE A 162 6.01 -10.06 16.19
CA ILE A 162 6.25 -9.73 14.79
C ILE A 162 6.62 -8.26 14.72
N HIS A 163 7.77 -7.98 14.12
CA HIS A 163 8.25 -6.62 13.94
C HIS A 163 8.62 -6.36 12.49
N LEU A 164 7.69 -5.77 11.74
CA LEU A 164 7.91 -5.33 10.37
C LEU A 164 8.56 -3.96 10.39
N ARG A 165 9.68 -3.81 9.67
CA ARG A 165 10.43 -2.56 9.58
C ARG A 165 11.02 -2.37 8.21
N LYS A 166 10.91 -1.16 7.69
CA LYS A 166 11.52 -0.78 6.41
C LYS A 166 12.41 0.45 6.62
N ASN A 167 13.39 0.64 5.75
CA ASN A 167 14.32 1.77 5.79
C ASN A 167 15.02 1.94 7.16
N SER A 168 15.55 0.86 7.72
CA SER A 168 16.26 0.90 9.01
C SER A 168 17.73 1.19 8.80
N TYR A 169 18.30 2.11 9.59
CA TYR A 169 19.75 2.36 9.62
C TYR A 169 20.48 1.60 10.73
N ASP A 170 19.78 1.31 11.83
CA ASP A 170 20.34 0.62 12.99
C ASP A 170 19.99 -0.88 13.01
N GLY A 171 19.14 -1.33 12.08
CA GLY A 171 18.61 -2.69 12.02
C GLY A 171 17.48 -2.99 13.01
N PHE A 172 17.13 -2.04 13.90
CA PHE A 172 16.12 -2.24 14.94
C PHE A 172 14.90 -1.34 14.74
N ASN A 173 15.12 -0.08 14.38
CA ASN A 173 14.05 0.89 14.16
C ASN A 173 13.83 1.11 12.67
N GLY A 174 12.60 0.98 12.23
CA GLY A 174 12.20 1.38 10.88
C GLY A 174 11.94 2.89 10.77
N ILE A 175 12.17 3.44 9.60
CA ILE A 175 11.93 4.85 9.31
C ILE A 175 10.77 4.96 8.32
N SER A 176 9.78 5.81 8.65
CA SER A 176 8.62 6.05 7.82
C SER A 176 9.01 6.65 6.46
N VAL A 177 8.32 6.26 5.40
CA VAL A 177 8.41 6.91 4.09
C VAL A 177 8.04 8.39 4.19
N LEU A 178 7.09 8.75 5.06
CA LEU A 178 6.66 10.13 5.28
C LEU A 178 7.79 11.00 5.85
N THR A 179 8.73 10.42 6.60
CA THR A 179 9.90 11.14 7.11
C THR A 179 10.80 11.61 5.96
N PHE A 180 11.02 10.76 4.95
CA PHE A 180 11.80 11.13 3.78
C PHE A 180 11.04 12.10 2.86
N ALA A 181 9.72 11.92 2.76
CA ALA A 181 8.85 12.76 1.93
C ALA A 181 8.46 14.09 2.58
N LYS A 182 8.86 14.37 3.83
CA LYS A 182 8.38 15.51 4.62
C LYS A 182 8.37 16.83 3.86
N ARG A 183 9.49 17.16 3.21
CA ARG A 183 9.62 18.43 2.48
C ARG A 183 8.63 18.55 1.33
N SER A 184 8.43 17.49 0.57
CA SER A 184 7.48 17.46 -0.56
C SER A 184 6.03 17.50 -0.06
N LEU A 185 5.74 16.84 1.07
CA LEU A 185 4.42 16.86 1.70
C LEU A 185 4.09 18.25 2.28
N ASP A 186 5.03 18.90 2.93
CA ASP A 186 4.88 20.28 3.45
C ASP A 186 4.63 21.26 2.29
N LEU A 187 5.38 21.12 1.19
CA LEU A 187 5.18 21.94 -0.01
C LEU A 187 3.78 21.72 -0.61
N ALA A 188 3.37 20.46 -0.78
CA ALA A 188 2.05 20.13 -1.32
C ALA A 188 0.92 20.69 -0.44
N SER A 189 1.04 20.56 0.90
CA SER A 189 0.08 21.10 1.85
C SER A 189 -0.02 22.63 1.77
N ASN A 190 1.12 23.32 1.67
CA ASN A 190 1.14 24.77 1.53
C ASN A 190 0.47 25.24 0.22
N VAL A 191 0.68 24.52 -0.89
CA VAL A 191 0.03 24.81 -2.17
C VAL A 191 -1.49 24.59 -2.06
N GLU A 192 -1.94 23.51 -1.41
CA GLU A 192 -3.37 23.25 -1.21
C GLU A 192 -4.02 24.30 -0.30
N ASN A 193 -3.36 24.69 0.79
CA ASN A 193 -3.83 25.74 1.68
C ASN A 193 -3.94 27.09 0.96
N SER A 194 -2.91 27.44 0.16
CA SER A 194 -2.94 28.65 -0.65
C SER A 194 -4.07 28.65 -1.68
N ALA A 195 -4.33 27.48 -2.30
CA ALA A 195 -5.46 27.32 -3.20
C ALA A 195 -6.80 27.48 -2.47
N SER A 196 -6.95 26.83 -1.32
CA SER A 196 -8.15 26.91 -0.49
C SER A 196 -8.43 28.36 -0.06
N ASP A 197 -7.40 29.06 0.40
CA ASP A 197 -7.52 30.47 0.80
C ASP A 197 -7.91 31.36 -0.38
N PHE A 198 -7.32 31.11 -1.55
CA PHE A 198 -7.65 31.86 -2.78
C PHE A 198 -9.11 31.66 -3.19
N TYR A 199 -9.56 30.41 -3.29
CA TYR A 199 -10.94 30.10 -3.67
C TYR A 199 -11.93 30.41 -2.56
N GLY A 200 -11.57 30.20 -1.29
CA GLY A 200 -12.41 30.51 -0.13
C GLY A 200 -12.73 32.00 0.03
N LYS A 201 -11.81 32.85 -0.43
CA LYS A 201 -12.00 34.32 -0.49
C LYS A 201 -12.68 34.77 -1.78
N GLY A 202 -13.34 33.86 -2.53
CA GLY A 202 -14.07 34.15 -3.74
C GLY A 202 -13.18 34.34 -4.99
N GLY A 203 -11.99 33.74 -5.03
CA GLY A 203 -11.02 33.95 -6.10
C GLY A 203 -10.51 35.37 -6.10
N ASN A 204 -10.42 35.98 -4.95
CA ASN A 204 -10.36 37.41 -4.79
C ASN A 204 -9.00 37.95 -5.22
N VAL A 205 -9.11 38.64 -6.24
CA VAL A 205 -8.24 39.36 -7.06
C VAL A 205 -7.48 40.37 -6.23
N SER A 206 -6.19 40.13 -6.08
CA SER A 206 -5.32 41.23 -5.72
C SER A 206 -5.43 42.29 -6.82
N GLY A 207 -5.98 43.40 -6.48
CA GLY A 207 -6.16 44.53 -7.41
C GLY A 207 -5.67 45.83 -6.79
N ILE A 208 -5.39 46.76 -7.63
CA ILE A 208 -5.06 48.11 -7.18
C ILE A 208 -6.33 48.96 -7.35
N LEU A 209 -6.78 49.54 -6.23
CA LEU A 209 -7.82 50.55 -6.27
C LEU A 209 -7.14 51.91 -6.51
N LYS A 210 -7.28 52.41 -7.73
CA LYS A 210 -6.82 53.77 -8.09
C LYS A 210 -7.87 54.76 -7.69
N VAL A 211 -7.45 55.79 -6.95
CA VAL A 211 -8.29 56.95 -6.61
C VAL A 211 -7.63 58.20 -7.13
N ASN A 212 -8.32 58.95 -7.97
CA ASN A 212 -7.82 60.13 -8.64
C ASN A 212 -7.91 61.39 -7.71
N SER A 213 -7.75 61.22 -6.39
CA SER A 213 -7.74 62.33 -5.45
C SER A 213 -6.67 62.08 -4.37
N ASN A 214 -6.10 63.17 -3.83
CA ASN A 214 -5.21 63.08 -2.71
C ASN A 214 -6.00 62.72 -1.43
N LEU A 215 -5.85 61.49 -0.99
CA LEU A 215 -6.49 60.95 0.22
C LEU A 215 -5.62 61.24 1.44
N ASN A 216 -6.22 61.72 2.53
CA ASN A 216 -5.55 61.74 3.84
C ASN A 216 -5.52 60.30 4.44
N LYS A 217 -4.79 60.13 5.54
CA LYS A 217 -4.61 58.79 6.17
C LYS A 217 -5.95 58.18 6.63
N GLU A 218 -6.83 58.99 7.18
CA GLU A 218 -8.12 58.58 7.72
C GLU A 218 -9.09 58.10 6.59
N GLN A 219 -9.11 58.88 5.49
CA GLN A 219 -9.92 58.51 4.30
C GLN A 219 -9.43 57.21 3.67
N ARG A 220 -8.14 56.96 3.63
CA ARG A 220 -7.56 55.70 3.11
C ARG A 220 -7.97 54.53 3.99
N GLU A 221 -7.88 54.65 5.31
CA GLU A 221 -8.31 53.59 6.23
C GLU A 221 -9.81 53.33 6.17
N GLN A 222 -10.62 54.35 5.94
CA GLN A 222 -12.07 54.22 5.81
C GLN A 222 -12.45 53.52 4.50
N ILE A 223 -11.78 53.81 3.39
CA ILE A 223 -11.96 53.12 2.10
C ILE A 223 -11.54 51.65 2.25
N LEU A 224 -10.43 51.35 2.89
CA LEU A 224 -9.98 49.97 3.13
C LEU A 224 -10.96 49.17 4.01
N ARG A 225 -11.52 49.79 5.05
CA ARG A 225 -12.54 49.14 5.89
C ARG A 225 -13.82 48.82 5.08
N ASN A 226 -14.34 49.82 4.39
CA ASN A 226 -15.55 49.65 3.57
C ASN A 226 -15.35 48.63 2.45
N TRP A 227 -14.13 48.58 1.85
CA TRP A 227 -13.78 47.59 0.84
C TRP A 227 -13.75 46.17 1.46
N ASN A 228 -13.08 45.98 2.59
CA ASN A 228 -13.01 44.69 3.25
C ASN A 228 -14.40 44.23 3.76
N GLU A 229 -15.21 45.12 4.30
CA GLU A 229 -16.58 44.80 4.73
C GLU A 229 -17.46 44.37 3.54
N SER A 230 -17.35 45.03 2.41
CA SER A 230 -18.11 44.71 1.20
C SER A 230 -17.72 43.37 0.59
N PHE A 231 -16.43 42.94 0.72
CA PHE A 231 -15.95 41.67 0.20
C PHE A 231 -16.02 40.51 1.20
N THR A 232 -15.91 40.79 2.51
CA THR A 232 -15.90 39.72 3.54
C THR A 232 -17.30 39.33 4.00
N ASN A 233 -18.25 40.26 4.00
CA ASN A 233 -19.59 40.05 4.58
C ASN A 233 -20.69 39.86 3.55
N SER A 234 -20.45 40.02 2.26
CA SER A 234 -21.49 39.89 1.24
C SER A 234 -21.30 38.66 0.36
N ASN A 235 -22.35 37.83 0.29
CA ASN A 235 -22.47 36.72 -0.69
C ASN A 235 -22.53 37.23 -2.16
N THR A 236 -22.34 38.53 -2.38
CA THR A 236 -22.37 39.20 -3.69
C THR A 236 -20.97 39.72 -4.02
N SER A 237 -20.37 39.14 -5.04
CA SER A 237 -19.03 39.48 -5.57
C SER A 237 -19.03 40.84 -6.32
N ILE A 238 -19.91 41.78 -5.99
CA ILE A 238 -20.03 43.08 -6.68
C ILE A 238 -19.72 44.22 -5.72
N ALA A 239 -18.57 44.89 -5.93
CA ALA A 239 -18.26 46.13 -5.24
C ALA A 239 -18.74 47.33 -6.05
N VAL A 240 -19.48 48.19 -5.40
CA VAL A 240 -19.89 49.47 -6.00
C VAL A 240 -18.82 50.51 -5.77
N LEU A 241 -18.18 50.98 -6.84
CA LEU A 241 -17.16 52.02 -6.81
C LEU A 241 -17.82 53.39 -6.88
N GLN A 242 -17.45 54.31 -6.01
CA GLN A 242 -17.95 55.68 -6.01
C GLN A 242 -17.03 56.59 -6.82
N GLY A 243 -17.63 57.37 -7.72
CA GLY A 243 -17.05 58.55 -8.35
C GLY A 243 -15.74 58.35 -9.11
N ASN A 244 -14.62 58.66 -8.55
CA ASN A 244 -13.29 58.69 -9.19
C ASN A 244 -12.41 57.47 -8.82
N MET A 245 -13.02 56.33 -8.55
CA MET A 245 -12.32 55.08 -8.20
C MET A 245 -12.32 54.12 -9.37
N GLU A 246 -11.14 53.60 -9.72
CA GLU A 246 -10.96 52.57 -10.75
C GLU A 246 -10.30 51.37 -10.12
N PHE A 247 -10.94 50.18 -10.27
CA PHE A 247 -10.34 48.93 -9.85
C PHE A 247 -9.58 48.30 -11.03
N GLN A 248 -8.29 48.18 -10.88
CA GLN A 248 -7.44 47.50 -11.83
C GLN A 248 -7.08 46.11 -11.29
N LYS A 249 -7.68 45.09 -11.92
CA LYS A 249 -7.38 43.69 -11.66
C LYS A 249 -5.93 43.40 -12.01
N LEU A 250 -5.13 42.89 -11.05
CA LEU A 250 -3.85 42.28 -11.36
C LEU A 250 -4.13 40.91 -11.99
N SER A 251 -3.75 40.75 -13.25
CA SER A 251 -4.05 39.55 -14.03
C SER A 251 -3.38 38.32 -13.44
N LEU A 252 -4.17 37.32 -13.01
CA LEU A 252 -3.71 36.07 -12.36
C LEU A 252 -3.65 34.86 -13.29
N ASN A 253 -3.94 34.98 -14.59
CA ASN A 253 -4.04 33.84 -15.50
C ASN A 253 -2.75 32.98 -15.59
N ALA A 254 -1.56 33.56 -15.40
CA ALA A 254 -0.31 32.82 -15.39
C ALA A 254 -0.10 32.05 -14.09
N GLU A 255 -0.50 32.63 -12.94
CA GLU A 255 -0.35 32.02 -11.62
C GLU A 255 -1.27 30.82 -11.42
N GLU A 256 -2.51 30.88 -11.92
CA GLU A 256 -3.45 29.76 -11.88
C GLU A 256 -2.95 28.54 -12.66
N THR A 257 -2.39 28.75 -13.83
CA THR A 257 -1.81 27.68 -14.66
C THR A 257 -0.59 27.05 -13.98
N GLN A 258 0.30 27.88 -13.41
CA GLN A 258 1.46 27.39 -12.66
C GLN A 258 1.04 26.61 -11.41
N MET A 259 -0.01 27.06 -10.74
CA MET A 259 -0.54 26.37 -9.55
C MET A 259 -1.07 24.97 -9.88
N LEU A 260 -1.82 24.80 -10.98
CA LEU A 260 -2.27 23.50 -11.46
C LEU A 260 -1.10 22.59 -11.81
N GLN A 261 -0.09 23.09 -12.50
CA GLN A 261 1.12 22.34 -12.86
C GLN A 261 1.90 21.93 -11.60
N THR A 262 2.01 22.82 -10.61
CA THR A 262 2.66 22.53 -9.32
C THR A 262 1.91 21.43 -8.57
N ARG A 263 0.56 21.45 -8.54
CA ARG A 263 -0.23 20.38 -7.91
C ARG A 263 -0.02 19.03 -8.61
N GLN A 264 0.02 19.00 -9.94
CA GLN A 264 0.32 17.77 -10.70
C GLN A 264 1.72 17.26 -10.40
N TYR A 265 2.71 18.14 -10.35
CA TYR A 265 4.09 17.79 -9.99
C TYR A 265 4.16 17.21 -8.57
N ASN A 266 3.48 17.83 -7.59
CA ASN A 266 3.45 17.36 -6.22
C ASN A 266 2.88 15.93 -6.09
N VAL A 267 1.82 15.60 -6.85
CA VAL A 267 1.28 14.23 -6.87
C VAL A 267 2.32 13.24 -7.41
N ALA A 268 3.01 13.57 -8.49
CA ALA A 268 4.06 12.72 -9.06
C ALA A 268 5.26 12.57 -8.12
N ASP A 269 5.63 13.63 -7.40
CA ASP A 269 6.72 13.61 -6.44
C ASP A 269 6.38 12.73 -5.23
N ILE A 270 5.18 12.87 -4.67
CA ILE A 270 4.68 12.02 -3.59
C ILE A 270 4.64 10.55 -4.04
N ALA A 271 4.08 10.25 -5.22
CA ALA A 271 4.03 8.92 -5.79
C ALA A 271 5.41 8.25 -5.85
N ARG A 272 6.44 9.01 -6.20
CA ARG A 272 7.83 8.55 -6.28
C ARG A 272 8.39 8.08 -4.93
N PHE A 273 8.07 8.77 -3.82
CA PHE A 273 8.48 8.32 -2.47
C PHE A 273 7.88 6.98 -2.09
N PHE A 274 6.66 6.69 -2.54
CA PHE A 274 6.00 5.41 -2.28
C PHE A 274 6.36 4.32 -3.31
N GLY A 275 7.08 4.68 -4.40
CA GLY A 275 7.40 3.78 -5.49
C GLY A 275 6.17 3.39 -6.32
N ILE A 276 5.21 4.30 -6.46
CA ILE A 276 3.94 4.08 -7.18
C ILE A 276 3.96 4.90 -8.47
N SER A 277 3.48 4.31 -9.56
CA SER A 277 3.24 5.08 -10.79
C SER A 277 2.14 6.13 -10.58
N PRO A 278 2.35 7.39 -10.98
CA PRO A 278 1.34 8.44 -10.89
C PRO A 278 0.02 8.10 -11.59
N ILE A 279 0.04 7.20 -12.57
CA ILE A 279 -1.15 6.70 -13.27
C ILE A 279 -2.12 6.01 -12.27
N LEU A 280 -1.60 5.25 -11.30
CA LEU A 280 -2.41 4.59 -10.27
C LEU A 280 -3.03 5.58 -9.28
N LEU A 281 -2.51 6.80 -9.21
CA LEU A 281 -3.06 7.91 -8.44
C LEU A 281 -4.02 8.79 -9.27
N GLY A 282 -4.38 8.38 -10.50
CA GLY A 282 -5.33 9.07 -11.36
C GLY A 282 -4.72 10.18 -12.22
N GLN A 283 -3.40 10.29 -12.30
CA GLN A 283 -2.76 11.18 -13.27
C GLN A 283 -2.77 10.54 -14.66
N LYS A 284 -3.21 11.33 -15.65
CA LYS A 284 -3.12 10.94 -17.07
C LYS A 284 -1.81 11.44 -17.63
N ASP A 285 -0.90 10.53 -17.98
CA ASP A 285 0.23 10.87 -18.83
C ASP A 285 -0.25 10.98 -20.27
N GLY A 286 -0.20 12.19 -20.81
CA GLY A 286 -0.72 12.50 -22.16
C GLY A 286 -0.02 11.76 -23.32
N ASN A 287 1.11 11.08 -23.07
CA ASN A 287 1.94 10.40 -24.07
C ASN A 287 2.40 8.99 -23.68
N SER A 288 1.78 8.36 -22.71
CA SER A 288 2.25 7.04 -22.26
C SER A 288 1.65 5.93 -23.11
N TYR A 289 2.48 5.29 -23.92
CA TYR A 289 2.21 3.96 -24.51
C TYR A 289 2.24 2.83 -23.47
N THR A 290 2.32 3.16 -22.21
CA THR A 290 2.38 2.19 -21.10
C THR A 290 1.01 1.57 -20.93
N THR A 291 0.92 0.26 -21.12
CA THR A 291 -0.32 -0.47 -20.88
C THR A 291 -0.62 -0.54 -19.39
N LEU A 292 -1.90 -0.62 -19.03
CA LEU A 292 -2.31 -0.79 -17.63
C LEU A 292 -1.67 -2.05 -17.01
N GLU A 293 -1.49 -3.10 -17.79
CA GLU A 293 -0.84 -4.35 -17.36
C GLU A 293 0.62 -4.13 -16.96
N MET A 294 1.38 -3.33 -17.72
CA MET A 294 2.76 -2.98 -17.37
C MET A 294 2.83 -2.20 -16.06
N VAL A 295 1.92 -1.25 -15.85
CA VAL A 295 1.85 -0.45 -14.61
C VAL A 295 1.49 -1.33 -13.41
N GLN A 296 0.57 -2.30 -13.59
CA GLN A 296 0.22 -3.25 -12.54
C GLN A 296 1.37 -4.22 -12.22
N SER A 297 2.07 -4.71 -13.23
CA SER A 297 3.24 -5.57 -13.04
C SER A 297 4.39 -4.82 -12.34
N ASP A 298 4.66 -3.58 -12.73
CA ASP A 298 5.65 -2.72 -12.09
C ASP A 298 5.30 -2.48 -10.60
N PHE A 299 4.05 -2.15 -10.32
CA PHE A 299 3.55 -1.97 -8.96
C PHE A 299 3.70 -3.23 -8.12
N LEU A 300 3.37 -4.41 -8.68
CA LEU A 300 3.55 -5.67 -7.97
C LEU A 300 5.03 -5.93 -7.67
N ILE A 301 5.90 -5.87 -8.69
CA ILE A 301 7.30 -6.29 -8.58
C ILE A 301 8.11 -5.30 -7.73
N HIS A 302 7.98 -4.00 -8.00
CA HIS A 302 8.86 -2.99 -7.40
C HIS A 302 8.28 -2.37 -6.13
N THR A 303 6.96 -2.38 -5.95
CA THR A 303 6.33 -1.77 -4.78
C THR A 303 5.86 -2.81 -3.76
N LEU A 304 5.05 -3.80 -4.17
CA LEU A 304 4.43 -4.75 -3.23
C LEU A 304 5.38 -5.86 -2.79
N MET A 305 6.14 -6.48 -3.72
CA MET A 305 7.01 -7.62 -3.43
C MET A 305 8.01 -7.38 -2.29
N PRO A 306 8.67 -6.21 -2.15
CA PRO A 306 9.55 -5.95 -1.02
C PRO A 306 8.86 -6.00 0.34
N TYR A 307 7.60 -5.55 0.45
CA TYR A 307 6.81 -5.66 1.68
C TYR A 307 6.32 -7.08 1.92
N ILE A 308 5.89 -7.78 0.87
CA ILE A 308 5.47 -9.18 0.93
C ILE A 308 6.61 -10.03 1.46
N SER A 309 7.80 -9.94 0.86
CA SER A 309 8.99 -10.69 1.30
C SER A 309 9.35 -10.39 2.75
N MET A 310 9.24 -9.13 3.19
CA MET A 310 9.49 -8.74 4.58
C MET A 310 8.52 -9.43 5.54
N ILE A 311 7.23 -9.52 5.19
CA ILE A 311 6.22 -10.19 6.02
C ILE A 311 6.47 -11.70 6.04
N GLU A 312 6.71 -12.31 4.89
CA GLU A 312 6.94 -13.75 4.75
C GLU A 312 8.16 -14.21 5.57
N GLU A 313 9.25 -13.42 5.54
CA GLU A 313 10.44 -13.71 6.35
C GLU A 313 10.16 -13.61 7.85
N GLU A 314 9.46 -12.58 8.32
CA GLU A 314 9.08 -12.45 9.72
C GLU A 314 8.13 -13.57 10.17
N PHE A 315 7.16 -13.94 9.34
CA PHE A 315 6.27 -15.05 9.62
C PHE A 315 7.02 -16.38 9.67
N LYS A 316 7.95 -16.60 8.74
CA LYS A 316 8.81 -17.79 8.73
C LYS A 316 9.65 -17.90 9.99
N LEU A 317 10.24 -16.79 10.44
CA LEU A 317 11.13 -16.78 11.62
C LEU A 317 10.36 -17.02 12.92
N LYS A 318 9.13 -16.53 13.04
CA LYS A 318 8.44 -16.43 14.32
C LYS A 318 7.21 -17.32 14.46
N LEU A 319 6.53 -17.62 13.37
CA LEU A 319 5.32 -18.47 13.40
C LEU A 319 5.63 -19.91 13.06
N ASN A 320 6.65 -20.14 12.23
CA ASN A 320 6.94 -21.46 11.72
C ASN A 320 7.84 -22.26 12.67
N GLN A 321 7.33 -23.38 13.18
CA GLN A 321 8.09 -24.32 14.00
C GLN A 321 8.71 -25.47 13.16
N GLU A 322 8.25 -25.67 11.91
CA GLU A 322 8.66 -26.75 11.04
C GLU A 322 9.54 -26.25 9.89
N LYS A 323 10.75 -26.78 9.73
CA LYS A 323 11.73 -26.33 8.71
C LYS A 323 11.26 -26.47 7.28
N ASN A 324 10.31 -27.37 7.02
CA ASN A 324 9.86 -27.72 5.66
C ASN A 324 8.56 -26.99 5.24
N ILE A 325 8.08 -26.04 6.05
CA ILE A 325 6.88 -25.28 5.77
C ILE A 325 7.26 -23.88 5.33
N LYS A 326 6.57 -23.39 4.28
CA LYS A 326 6.60 -22.01 3.83
C LYS A 326 5.23 -21.36 3.99
N ILE A 327 5.26 -20.13 4.44
CA ILE A 327 4.10 -19.22 4.46
C ILE A 327 4.35 -18.23 3.34
N GLU A 328 3.51 -18.23 2.31
CA GLU A 328 3.66 -17.39 1.12
C GLU A 328 2.34 -16.67 0.79
N PHE A 329 2.44 -15.46 0.27
CA PHE A 329 1.30 -14.76 -0.31
C PHE A 329 1.10 -15.21 -1.77
N ASP A 330 -0.14 -15.46 -2.16
CA ASP A 330 -0.46 -15.77 -3.54
C ASP A 330 -0.52 -14.48 -4.39
N VAL A 331 0.62 -14.10 -4.92
CA VAL A 331 0.75 -12.92 -5.77
C VAL A 331 0.05 -13.06 -7.13
N ASN A 332 -0.21 -14.31 -7.57
CA ASN A 332 -0.94 -14.56 -8.81
C ASN A 332 -2.38 -14.04 -8.73
N TYR A 333 -2.90 -13.86 -7.53
CA TYR A 333 -4.24 -13.28 -7.32
C TYR A 333 -4.36 -11.86 -7.91
N LEU A 334 -3.28 -11.05 -7.86
CA LEU A 334 -3.25 -9.70 -8.46
C LEU A 334 -2.99 -9.72 -9.97
N LEU A 335 -2.35 -10.78 -10.47
CA LEU A 335 -2.04 -10.93 -11.89
C LEU A 335 -3.20 -11.57 -12.68
N LYS A 336 -4.32 -11.90 -12.03
CA LYS A 336 -5.53 -12.37 -12.71
C LYS A 336 -6.02 -11.28 -13.65
N THR A 337 -5.58 -11.40 -14.90
CA THR A 337 -5.98 -10.58 -16.03
C THR A 337 -7.42 -10.91 -16.45
N THR A 338 -7.89 -10.34 -17.56
CA THR A 338 -9.21 -10.68 -18.07
C THR A 338 -9.33 -12.19 -18.29
N LYS A 339 -10.53 -12.76 -18.11
CA LYS A 339 -10.80 -14.18 -18.34
C LYS A 339 -10.30 -14.68 -19.70
N GLN A 340 -10.26 -13.79 -20.70
CA GLN A 340 -9.74 -14.08 -22.03
C GLN A 340 -8.23 -14.33 -22.02
N THR A 341 -7.46 -13.46 -21.34
CA THR A 341 -6.00 -13.61 -21.22
C THR A 341 -5.64 -14.84 -20.39
N GLU A 342 -6.39 -15.10 -19.32
CA GLU A 342 -6.23 -16.30 -18.48
C GLU A 342 -6.50 -17.60 -19.29
N ALA A 343 -7.58 -17.62 -20.08
CA ALA A 343 -7.89 -18.74 -20.96
C ALA A 343 -6.80 -18.98 -22.01
N SER A 344 -6.28 -17.91 -22.62
CA SER A 344 -5.17 -17.98 -23.57
C SER A 344 -3.88 -18.49 -22.94
N TYR A 345 -3.56 -18.05 -21.73
CA TYR A 345 -2.41 -18.50 -20.95
C TYR A 345 -2.46 -19.99 -20.66
N TYR A 346 -3.56 -20.50 -20.10
CA TYR A 346 -3.71 -21.93 -19.83
C TYR A 346 -3.75 -22.76 -21.12
N SER A 347 -4.41 -22.29 -22.16
CA SER A 347 -4.41 -22.95 -23.47
C SER A 347 -3.00 -23.12 -24.01
N THR A 348 -2.16 -22.08 -23.88
CA THR A 348 -0.76 -22.13 -24.32
C THR A 348 0.06 -23.12 -23.49
N LEU A 349 -0.10 -23.14 -22.16
CA LEU A 349 0.63 -24.08 -21.29
C LEU A 349 0.27 -25.54 -21.55
N VAL A 350 -1.01 -25.83 -21.81
CA VAL A 350 -1.46 -27.17 -22.12
C VAL A 350 -0.99 -27.61 -23.52
N SER A 351 -1.12 -26.74 -24.53
CA SER A 351 -0.69 -27.04 -25.90
C SER A 351 0.84 -27.18 -26.03
N SER A 352 1.60 -26.49 -25.19
CA SER A 352 3.06 -26.61 -25.11
C SER A 352 3.53 -27.81 -24.29
N GLY A 353 2.62 -28.61 -23.71
CA GLY A 353 2.95 -29.75 -22.86
C GLY A 353 3.62 -29.40 -21.53
N ILE A 354 3.48 -28.17 -21.07
CA ILE A 354 4.03 -27.70 -19.78
C ILE A 354 3.12 -28.10 -18.62
N MET A 355 1.79 -28.02 -18.83
CA MET A 355 0.78 -28.42 -17.86
C MET A 355 -0.19 -29.42 -18.45
N THR A 356 -0.72 -30.33 -17.60
CA THR A 356 -1.81 -31.23 -17.97
C THR A 356 -3.15 -30.52 -17.83
N VAL A 357 -4.19 -31.06 -18.51
CA VAL A 357 -5.55 -30.52 -18.38
C VAL A 357 -6.05 -30.59 -16.94
N ASN A 358 -5.71 -31.66 -16.20
CA ASN A 358 -6.12 -31.80 -14.80
C ASN A 358 -5.40 -30.83 -13.85
N GLU A 359 -4.13 -30.49 -14.11
CA GLU A 359 -3.42 -29.46 -13.35
C GLU A 359 -4.08 -28.09 -13.52
N VAL A 360 -4.44 -27.71 -14.75
CA VAL A 360 -5.18 -26.45 -15.01
C VAL A 360 -6.57 -26.48 -14.37
N ARG A 361 -7.30 -27.59 -14.47
CA ARG A 361 -8.62 -27.74 -13.84
C ARG A 361 -8.54 -27.60 -12.33
N LYS A 362 -7.50 -28.14 -11.72
CA LYS A 362 -7.24 -28.02 -10.28
C LYS A 362 -6.94 -26.58 -9.86
N GLU A 363 -6.15 -25.84 -10.63
CA GLU A 363 -5.92 -24.41 -10.39
C GLU A 363 -7.20 -23.57 -10.53
N LEU A 364 -8.08 -23.95 -11.48
CA LEU A 364 -9.38 -23.30 -11.66
C LEU A 364 -10.45 -23.76 -10.66
N GLY A 365 -10.11 -24.68 -9.74
CA GLY A 365 -11.06 -25.25 -8.76
C GLY A 365 -12.09 -26.19 -9.37
N LEU A 366 -11.82 -26.78 -10.55
CA LEU A 366 -12.68 -27.72 -11.24
C LEU A 366 -12.28 -29.17 -10.91
N SER A 367 -13.26 -30.10 -10.98
CA SER A 367 -13.02 -31.52 -10.78
C SER A 367 -12.10 -32.09 -11.86
N GLU A 368 -11.29 -33.09 -11.53
CA GLU A 368 -10.43 -33.82 -12.46
C GLU A 368 -11.26 -34.55 -13.50
N LEU A 369 -10.71 -34.69 -14.73
CA LEU A 369 -11.30 -35.49 -15.81
C LEU A 369 -10.47 -36.75 -16.03
N GLU A 370 -11.14 -37.85 -16.32
CA GLU A 370 -10.49 -39.11 -16.69
C GLU A 370 -9.68 -38.93 -17.98
N GLY A 371 -8.38 -39.27 -17.93
CA GLY A 371 -7.45 -39.09 -19.04
C GLY A 371 -6.82 -37.69 -19.15
N GLY A 372 -7.23 -36.74 -18.27
CA GLY A 372 -6.70 -35.35 -18.28
C GLY A 372 -5.28 -35.19 -17.70
N ASP A 373 -4.63 -36.28 -17.25
CA ASP A 373 -3.25 -36.23 -16.70
C ASP A 373 -2.18 -36.44 -17.78
N LYS A 374 -2.59 -36.65 -19.04
CA LYS A 374 -1.66 -36.79 -20.15
C LYS A 374 -1.19 -35.43 -20.64
N LEU A 375 0.12 -35.27 -20.80
CA LEU A 375 0.68 -34.10 -21.47
C LEU A 375 0.36 -34.18 -22.96
N THR A 376 -0.31 -33.16 -23.48
CA THR A 376 -0.65 -33.06 -24.91
C THR A 376 0.40 -32.18 -25.58
N MET A 377 1.35 -32.76 -26.33
CA MET A 377 2.26 -31.98 -27.17
C MET A 377 1.65 -31.87 -28.57
N ALA A 378 1.36 -30.66 -29.01
CA ALA A 378 0.80 -30.40 -30.35
C ALA A 378 1.73 -30.80 -31.50
N PHE A 379 2.98 -31.21 -31.23
CA PHE A 379 3.98 -31.55 -32.23
C PHE A 379 4.20 -33.06 -32.45
N THR A 380 3.58 -33.95 -31.68
CA THR A 380 3.87 -35.37 -31.77
C THR A 380 3.03 -36.12 -32.84
N ASP A 381 1.92 -35.52 -33.29
CA ASP A 381 1.07 -36.22 -34.28
C ASP A 381 1.52 -36.08 -35.76
N VAL A 382 2.27 -35.02 -36.09
CA VAL A 382 2.70 -34.80 -37.48
C VAL A 382 3.97 -35.61 -37.85
N SER A 383 4.86 -35.86 -36.86
CA SER A 383 6.11 -36.58 -37.15
C SER A 383 5.97 -38.10 -37.14
N GLN A 384 5.05 -38.67 -36.34
CA GLN A 384 4.84 -40.12 -36.31
C GLN A 384 4.04 -40.64 -37.52
N ASN A 385 3.03 -39.90 -37.98
CA ASN A 385 2.29 -40.25 -39.18
C ASN A 385 3.13 -40.10 -40.46
N THR A 386 3.99 -39.05 -40.53
CA THR A 386 4.88 -38.85 -41.70
C THR A 386 6.00 -39.91 -41.78
N ILE A 387 6.51 -40.36 -40.62
CA ILE A 387 7.55 -41.44 -40.61
C ILE A 387 6.89 -42.81 -40.87
N ALA A 388 5.70 -43.04 -40.38
CA ALA A 388 4.97 -44.32 -40.66
C ALA A 388 4.53 -44.42 -42.11
N ASP A 389 4.10 -43.32 -42.73
CA ASP A 389 3.76 -43.30 -44.16
C ASP A 389 4.98 -43.34 -45.09
N ALA A 390 6.10 -42.72 -44.73
CA ALA A 390 7.38 -42.82 -45.43
C ALA A 390 7.95 -44.23 -45.33
N ALA A 391 7.80 -44.93 -44.21
CA ALA A 391 8.23 -46.32 -44.06
C ALA A 391 7.34 -47.32 -44.86
N LYS A 392 6.09 -47.01 -45.09
CA LYS A 392 5.20 -47.81 -45.95
C LYS A 392 5.55 -47.68 -47.43
N THR A 393 5.76 -46.47 -47.92
CA THR A 393 6.18 -46.22 -49.32
C THR A 393 7.52 -46.84 -49.68
N VAL A 394 8.52 -46.87 -48.77
CA VAL A 394 9.80 -47.54 -48.99
C VAL A 394 9.68 -49.06 -49.04
N ASN A 395 8.70 -49.67 -48.33
CA ASN A 395 8.46 -51.13 -48.38
C ASN A 395 7.65 -51.56 -49.59
N GLU A 396 6.81 -50.72 -50.17
CA GLU A 396 6.08 -50.99 -51.40
C GLU A 396 7.00 -50.92 -52.62
N ASP A 397 7.97 -49.96 -52.71
CA ASP A 397 8.93 -49.86 -53.79
C ASP A 397 9.95 -51.02 -53.82
N ASN A 398 10.23 -51.65 -52.67
CA ASN A 398 11.16 -52.80 -52.62
C ASN A 398 10.47 -54.14 -52.97
N SER A 399 9.12 -54.21 -52.87
CA SER A 399 8.41 -55.42 -53.22
C SER A 399 8.14 -55.60 -54.73
N ASP A 400 8.20 -54.53 -55.51
CA ASP A 400 8.07 -54.56 -56.98
C ASP A 400 9.38 -54.80 -57.75
N ASN A 401 10.56 -54.61 -57.04
CA ASN A 401 11.88 -54.88 -57.65
C ASN A 401 12.36 -56.37 -57.53
N GLU A 402 11.69 -57.22 -56.79
CA GLU A 402 11.99 -58.67 -56.70
C GLU A 402 11.17 -59.59 -57.64
N LYS A 403 10.33 -58.98 -58.51
CA LYS A 403 9.50 -59.73 -59.45
C LYS A 403 9.75 -59.50 -60.94
N ASN A 404 10.93 -58.99 -61.33
CA ASN A 404 11.38 -58.92 -62.72
C ASN A 404 12.71 -59.59 -62.92
#